data_96ac86a8caeb59b01c212f6130a96df1
#
_entry.id   96ac86a8caeb59b01c212f6130a96df1
#
_cell.length_a   1.000
_cell.length_b   1.000
_cell.length_c   1.000
_cell.angle_alpha   90.00
_cell.angle_beta   90.00
_cell.angle_gamma   90.00
#
_symmetry.space_group_name_H-M   'P 1'
#
loop_
_entity.id
_entity.type
_entity.pdbx_description
1 polymer ?
#
loop_
_entity_poly.entity_id
_entity_poly.type
_entity_poly.pdbx_seq_one_letter_code
_entity_poly.pdbx_strand_id
1 'polypeptide(L)'
;MSWRILNSMKKTLFITISISTLLTGQLSSDLITVRDIRLENLKRDYSGKTIRFVDSKSVSNKGILLDVTDENIIISKSGSPVPFNHSKIKHVFVDPKKKELAMVIGLTTLGGISGYLGIMLGKSDANNTTKGVVSSIAASLAGFVGYKAFYKPIKIDISGKTYD
;
A
#
# COMPACT_ATOMS: atom_id res chain seq x y z
N MET A 1 19.78 29.31 62.32
CA MET A 1 19.05 28.95 61.10
C MET A 1 17.83 28.15 61.51
N SER A 2 16.62 28.65 61.23
CA SER A 2 15.38 28.11 61.85
C SER A 2 15.02 26.75 61.25
N TRP A 3 14.72 25.77 62.08
CA TRP A 3 14.30 24.40 61.73
C TRP A 3 13.11 24.36 60.73
N ARG A 4 12.29 25.39 60.70
CA ARG A 4 11.18 25.59 59.77
C ARG A 4 11.64 25.77 58.30
N ILE A 5 12.76 26.47 58.06
CA ILE A 5 13.31 26.74 56.73
C ILE A 5 13.86 25.43 56.13
N LEU A 6 14.54 24.62 56.96
CA LEU A 6 15.11 23.35 56.54
C LEU A 6 14.02 22.33 56.12
N ASN A 7 12.87 22.35 56.83
CA ASN A 7 11.75 21.45 56.53
C ASN A 7 10.96 21.87 55.26
N SER A 8 10.88 23.21 55.02
CA SER A 8 10.32 23.75 53.78
C SER A 8 11.16 23.40 52.55
N MET A 9 12.49 23.55 52.66
CA MET A 9 13.42 23.19 51.57
C MET A 9 13.36 21.69 51.21
N LYS A 10 13.26 20.79 52.21
CA LYS A 10 13.11 19.37 51.97
C LYS A 10 11.81 19.04 51.22
N LYS A 11 10.68 19.67 51.57
CA LYS A 11 9.40 19.46 50.87
C LYS A 11 9.43 19.97 49.44
N THR A 12 10.05 21.13 49.19
CA THR A 12 10.20 21.68 47.84
C THR A 12 11.11 20.81 46.97
N LEU A 13 12.21 20.28 47.54
CA LEU A 13 13.12 19.39 46.83
C LEU A 13 12.43 18.05 46.44
N PHE A 14 11.64 17.49 47.36
CA PHE A 14 10.87 16.26 47.08
C PHE A 14 9.82 16.44 45.97
N ILE A 15 9.11 17.58 45.95
CA ILE A 15 8.11 17.89 44.93
C ILE A 15 8.78 18.07 43.56
N THR A 16 9.93 18.78 43.51
CA THR A 16 10.65 18.97 42.24
C THR A 16 11.22 17.67 41.66
N ILE A 17 11.72 16.79 42.51
CA ILE A 17 12.23 15.47 42.06
C ILE A 17 11.07 14.57 41.57
N SER A 18 9.92 14.59 42.27
CA SER A 18 8.75 13.80 41.86
C SER A 18 8.13 14.29 40.54
N ILE A 19 8.15 15.60 40.27
CA ILE A 19 7.65 16.15 39.00
C ILE A 19 8.61 15.81 37.84
N SER A 20 9.93 15.86 38.06
CA SER A 20 10.90 15.50 37.02
C SER A 20 10.86 14.00 36.66
N THR A 21 10.64 13.10 37.62
CA THR A 21 10.47 11.67 37.34
C THR A 21 9.16 11.35 36.63
N LEU A 22 8.09 12.09 36.90
CA LEU A 22 6.83 11.96 36.16
C LEU A 22 6.95 12.44 34.69
N LEU A 23 7.69 13.54 34.46
CA LEU A 23 7.91 14.05 33.09
C LEU A 23 8.81 13.13 32.24
N THR A 24 9.80 12.49 32.84
CA THR A 24 10.69 11.55 32.11
C THR A 24 10.04 10.21 31.86
N GLY A 25 9.07 9.79 32.65
CA GLY A 25 8.30 8.55 32.45
C GLY A 25 7.26 8.61 31.32
N GLN A 26 6.89 9.81 30.84
CA GLN A 26 5.89 9.98 29.78
C GLN A 26 6.49 10.23 28.38
N LEU A 27 7.82 10.27 28.24
CA LEU A 27 8.49 10.47 26.93
C LEU A 27 8.96 9.21 26.24
N SER A 28 8.54 8.03 26.68
CA SER A 28 8.53 6.85 25.82
C SER A 28 7.19 6.76 25.09
N SER A 29 6.77 7.82 24.41
CA SER A 29 5.89 7.66 23.27
C SER A 29 6.69 6.88 22.26
N ASP A 30 6.30 5.62 22.03
CA ASP A 30 6.77 4.81 20.92
C ASP A 30 6.71 5.70 19.68
N LEU A 31 7.86 6.11 19.18
CA LEU A 31 7.96 6.91 17.96
C LEU A 31 7.46 6.00 16.84
N ILE A 32 6.16 6.09 16.56
CA ILE A 32 5.55 5.40 15.44
C ILE A 32 6.32 5.82 14.20
N THR A 33 7.08 4.90 13.65
CA THR A 33 7.90 5.18 12.48
C THR A 33 7.01 5.25 11.24
N VAL A 34 7.44 5.97 10.21
CA VAL A 34 6.76 5.98 8.90
C VAL A 34 6.57 4.55 8.38
N ARG A 35 7.49 3.67 8.73
CA ARG A 35 7.43 2.26 8.40
C ARG A 35 6.24 1.57 9.07
N ASP A 36 6.04 1.78 10.36
CA ASP A 36 4.98 1.13 11.13
C ASP A 36 3.60 1.54 10.61
N ILE A 37 3.42 2.82 10.28
CA ILE A 37 2.20 3.32 9.63
C ILE A 37 1.97 2.62 8.29
N ARG A 38 3.01 2.42 7.48
CA ARG A 38 2.90 1.74 6.18
C ARG A 38 2.59 0.25 6.33
N LEU A 39 3.14 -0.41 7.35
CA LEU A 39 2.86 -1.81 7.66
C LEU A 39 1.44 -1.98 8.17
N GLU A 40 0.97 -1.08 9.03
CA GLU A 40 -0.42 -1.08 9.50
C GLU A 40 -1.41 -0.84 8.35
N ASN A 41 -1.14 0.10 7.47
CA ASN A 41 -1.93 0.31 6.25
C ASN A 41 -1.91 -0.92 5.34
N LEU A 42 -0.74 -1.58 5.18
CA LEU A 42 -0.62 -2.82 4.43
C LEU A 42 -1.52 -3.91 5.01
N LYS A 43 -1.53 -4.09 6.33
CA LYS A 43 -2.41 -5.03 7.03
C LYS A 43 -3.88 -4.68 6.82
N ARG A 44 -4.27 -3.44 7.12
CA ARG A 44 -5.67 -2.99 7.07
C ARG A 44 -6.27 -3.08 5.66
N ASP A 45 -5.54 -2.61 4.64
CA ASP A 45 -6.11 -2.41 3.30
C ASP A 45 -5.93 -3.63 2.39
N TYR A 46 -4.97 -4.51 2.72
CA TYR A 46 -4.56 -5.60 1.82
C TYR A 46 -4.58 -6.99 2.45
N SER A 47 -5.05 -7.16 3.69
CA SER A 47 -5.24 -8.50 4.27
C SER A 47 -6.18 -9.33 3.38
N GLY A 48 -5.86 -10.60 3.19
CA GLY A 48 -6.56 -11.52 2.29
C GLY A 48 -6.29 -11.32 0.79
N LYS A 49 -5.46 -10.34 0.39
CA LYS A 49 -5.05 -10.15 -1.01
C LYS A 49 -3.75 -10.89 -1.31
N THR A 50 -3.56 -11.24 -2.58
CA THR A 50 -2.29 -11.82 -3.03
C THR A 50 -1.24 -10.72 -3.12
N ILE A 51 -0.15 -10.90 -2.38
CA ILE A 51 1.01 -10.02 -2.39
C ILE A 51 2.23 -10.76 -2.93
N ARG A 52 3.18 -9.98 -3.42
CA ARG A 52 4.50 -10.43 -3.87
C ARG A 52 5.56 -9.46 -3.39
N PHE A 53 6.68 -9.99 -2.92
CA PHE A 53 7.84 -9.21 -2.51
C PHE A 53 9.14 -9.98 -2.76
N VAL A 54 10.26 -9.27 -2.73
CA VAL A 54 11.59 -9.86 -2.81
C VAL A 54 12.21 -9.78 -1.42
N ASP A 55 12.70 -10.89 -0.92
CA ASP A 55 13.39 -10.97 0.36
C ASP A 55 14.87 -10.56 0.25
N SER A 56 15.60 -10.62 1.37
CA SER A 56 17.02 -10.28 1.42
C SER A 56 17.93 -11.21 0.58
N LYS A 57 17.45 -12.39 0.24
CA LYS A 57 18.15 -13.38 -0.60
C LYS A 57 17.84 -13.21 -2.09
N SER A 58 17.20 -12.11 -2.46
CA SER A 58 16.70 -11.85 -3.82
C SER A 58 15.71 -12.88 -4.35
N VAL A 59 15.07 -13.64 -3.45
CA VAL A 59 14.04 -14.61 -3.79
C VAL A 59 12.68 -13.91 -3.82
N SER A 60 11.96 -14.07 -4.94
CA SER A 60 10.59 -13.58 -5.06
C SER A 60 9.64 -14.50 -4.33
N ASN A 61 8.95 -13.96 -3.33
CA ASN A 61 7.94 -14.66 -2.56
C ASN A 61 6.55 -14.13 -2.95
N LYS A 62 5.60 -15.05 -3.09
CA LYS A 62 4.20 -14.75 -3.43
C LYS A 62 3.27 -15.58 -2.55
N GLY A 63 2.21 -14.95 -2.05
CA GLY A 63 1.20 -15.60 -1.22
C GLY A 63 0.06 -14.66 -0.86
N ILE A 64 -0.92 -15.17 -0.13
CA ILE A 64 -2.03 -14.38 0.40
C ILE A 64 -1.57 -13.75 1.72
N LEU A 65 -1.66 -12.42 1.86
CA LEU A 65 -1.36 -11.73 3.12
C LEU A 65 -2.36 -12.16 4.18
N LEU A 66 -1.87 -12.78 5.26
CA LEU A 66 -2.67 -13.17 6.40
C LEU A 66 -2.62 -12.11 7.49
N ASP A 67 -1.42 -11.69 7.86
CA ASP A 67 -1.20 -10.73 8.93
C ASP A 67 0.13 -9.99 8.78
N VAL A 68 0.25 -8.87 9.50
CA VAL A 68 1.50 -8.13 9.70
C VAL A 68 1.66 -7.92 11.19
N THR A 69 2.77 -8.42 11.73
CA THR A 69 3.19 -8.24 13.12
C THR A 69 4.35 -7.25 13.19
N ASP A 70 4.81 -6.90 14.39
CA ASP A 70 5.90 -5.95 14.62
C ASP A 70 7.22 -6.34 13.92
N GLU A 71 7.44 -7.63 13.66
CA GLU A 71 8.67 -8.12 13.03
C GLU A 71 8.44 -8.77 11.67
N ASN A 72 7.25 -9.32 11.41
CA ASN A 72 7.03 -10.23 10.30
C ASN A 72 5.79 -9.89 9.48
N ILE A 73 5.90 -10.10 8.17
CA ILE A 73 4.75 -10.24 7.27
C ILE A 73 4.45 -11.74 7.16
N ILE A 74 3.23 -12.14 7.47
CA ILE A 74 2.78 -13.54 7.41
C ILE A 74 1.96 -13.73 6.14
N ILE A 75 2.41 -14.61 5.25
CA ILE A 75 1.68 -14.96 4.04
C ILE A 75 1.29 -16.44 4.04
N SER A 76 0.14 -16.76 3.47
CA SER A 76 -0.23 -18.14 3.14
C SER A 76 0.47 -18.56 1.85
N LYS A 77 1.33 -19.55 1.94
CA LYS A 77 2.00 -20.19 0.80
C LYS A 77 1.59 -21.66 0.77
N SER A 78 0.92 -22.09 -0.28
CA SER A 78 0.39 -23.45 -0.41
C SER A 78 -0.51 -23.89 0.78
N GLY A 79 -1.28 -22.96 1.34
CA GLY A 79 -2.18 -23.23 2.46
C GLY A 79 -1.56 -23.12 3.86
N SER A 80 -0.24 -23.01 3.96
CA SER A 80 0.45 -22.87 5.25
C SER A 80 0.90 -21.42 5.52
N PRO A 81 0.78 -20.91 6.75
CA PRO A 81 1.30 -19.59 7.12
C PRO A 81 2.84 -19.62 7.18
N VAL A 82 3.47 -18.68 6.50
CA VAL A 82 4.93 -18.53 6.49
C VAL A 82 5.28 -17.10 6.88
N PRO A 83 6.06 -16.90 7.97
CA PRO A 83 6.51 -15.57 8.39
C PRO A 83 7.76 -15.14 7.60
N PHE A 84 7.81 -13.86 7.23
CA PHE A 84 8.96 -13.22 6.60
C PHE A 84 9.30 -11.94 7.36
N ASN A 85 10.54 -11.80 7.79
CA ASN A 85 10.99 -10.60 8.48
C ASN A 85 10.92 -9.39 7.53
N HIS A 86 10.05 -8.44 7.88
CA HIS A 86 9.78 -7.28 7.03
C HIS A 86 10.92 -6.25 7.03
N SER A 87 11.87 -6.28 8.00
CA SER A 87 13.01 -5.36 8.03
C SER A 87 13.88 -5.46 6.78
N LYS A 88 13.87 -6.62 6.13
CA LYS A 88 14.64 -6.94 4.93
C LYS A 88 13.86 -6.73 3.63
N ILE A 89 12.59 -6.36 3.72
CA ILE A 89 11.70 -6.13 2.58
C ILE A 89 11.56 -4.63 2.36
N LYS A 90 11.84 -4.15 1.14
CA LYS A 90 11.70 -2.74 0.77
C LYS A 90 10.35 -2.45 0.13
N HIS A 91 9.89 -3.33 -0.73
CA HIS A 91 8.67 -3.14 -1.52
C HIS A 91 7.79 -4.38 -1.48
N VAL A 92 6.50 -4.13 -1.33
CA VAL A 92 5.45 -5.14 -1.48
C VAL A 92 4.61 -4.77 -2.69
N PHE A 93 4.33 -5.74 -3.55
CA PHE A 93 3.45 -5.59 -4.69
C PHE A 93 2.15 -6.33 -4.39
N VAL A 94 1.04 -5.63 -4.52
CA VAL A 94 -0.30 -6.25 -4.42
C VAL A 94 -0.76 -6.59 -5.82
N ASP A 95 -0.97 -7.88 -6.08
CA ASP A 95 -1.43 -8.35 -7.38
C ASP A 95 -2.93 -8.06 -7.55
N PRO A 96 -3.37 -7.63 -8.74
CA PRO A 96 -4.77 -7.38 -9.04
C PRO A 96 -5.59 -8.68 -8.99
N LYS A 97 -6.88 -8.57 -8.69
CA LYS A 97 -7.79 -9.72 -8.72
C LYS A 97 -8.17 -10.06 -10.16
N LYS A 98 -8.46 -11.35 -10.43
CA LYS A 98 -8.91 -11.80 -11.75
C LYS A 98 -10.14 -11.06 -12.28
N LYS A 99 -11.06 -10.63 -11.39
CA LYS A 99 -12.23 -9.83 -11.76
C LYS A 99 -11.86 -8.46 -12.35
N GLU A 100 -10.71 -7.90 -11.98
CA GLU A 100 -10.22 -6.62 -12.47
C GLU A 100 -9.77 -6.73 -13.95
N LEU A 101 -9.33 -7.93 -14.37
CA LEU A 101 -9.08 -8.23 -15.78
C LEU A 101 -10.37 -8.14 -16.62
N ALA A 102 -11.51 -8.59 -16.08
CA ALA A 102 -12.78 -8.48 -16.76
C ALA A 102 -13.19 -7.02 -17.03
N MET A 103 -12.84 -6.10 -16.10
CA MET A 103 -13.07 -4.66 -16.32
C MET A 103 -12.19 -4.12 -17.46
N VAL A 104 -10.94 -4.55 -17.56
CA VAL A 104 -10.05 -4.16 -18.67
C VAL A 104 -10.61 -4.63 -19.99
N ILE A 105 -11.05 -5.91 -20.08
CA ILE A 105 -11.66 -6.47 -21.27
C ILE A 105 -12.94 -5.71 -21.65
N GLY A 106 -13.81 -5.44 -20.67
CA GLY A 106 -15.04 -4.65 -20.86
C GLY A 106 -14.76 -3.26 -21.42
N LEU A 107 -13.81 -2.53 -20.86
CA LEU A 107 -13.40 -1.20 -21.35
C LEU A 107 -12.82 -1.27 -22.76
N THR A 108 -11.99 -2.26 -23.05
CA THR A 108 -11.42 -2.49 -24.39
C THR A 108 -12.53 -2.68 -25.43
N THR A 109 -13.51 -3.53 -25.11
CA THR A 109 -14.65 -3.80 -25.97
C THR A 109 -15.51 -2.56 -26.19
N LEU A 110 -15.84 -1.85 -25.11
CA LEU A 110 -16.61 -0.60 -25.19
C LEU A 110 -15.87 0.47 -26.01
N GLY A 111 -14.57 0.61 -25.85
CA GLY A 111 -13.74 1.51 -26.63
C GLY A 111 -13.81 1.16 -28.14
N GLY A 112 -13.71 -0.11 -28.49
CA GLY A 112 -13.83 -0.58 -29.88
C GLY A 112 -15.20 -0.27 -30.48
N ILE A 113 -16.29 -0.57 -29.76
CA ILE A 113 -17.67 -0.28 -30.21
C ILE A 113 -17.86 1.22 -30.37
N SER A 114 -17.42 2.04 -29.40
CA SER A 114 -17.55 3.49 -29.46
C SER A 114 -16.78 4.09 -30.65
N GLY A 115 -15.57 3.58 -30.93
CA GLY A 115 -14.79 3.99 -32.09
C GLY A 115 -15.49 3.66 -33.42
N TYR A 116 -16.07 2.47 -33.52
CA TYR A 116 -16.83 2.05 -34.69
C TYR A 116 -18.09 2.92 -34.91
N LEU A 117 -18.88 3.10 -33.85
CA LEU A 117 -20.09 3.93 -33.91
C LEU A 117 -19.79 5.41 -34.19
N GLY A 118 -18.70 5.94 -33.60
CA GLY A 118 -18.28 7.33 -33.84
C GLY A 118 -17.97 7.58 -35.30
N ILE A 119 -17.34 6.64 -36.01
CA ILE A 119 -17.16 6.80 -37.46
C ILE A 119 -18.45 6.63 -38.25
N MET A 120 -19.30 5.67 -37.88
CA MET A 120 -20.58 5.50 -38.56
C MET A 120 -21.45 6.76 -38.48
N LEU A 121 -21.46 7.43 -37.35
CA LEU A 121 -22.26 8.66 -37.16
C LEU A 121 -21.61 9.91 -37.79
N GLY A 122 -20.26 9.98 -37.74
CA GLY A 122 -19.54 11.15 -38.28
C GLY A 122 -19.26 11.09 -39.80
N LYS A 123 -19.02 9.87 -40.32
CA LYS A 123 -18.69 9.64 -41.75
C LYS A 123 -19.26 8.29 -42.19
N SER A 124 -20.55 8.28 -42.55
CA SER A 124 -21.28 7.06 -42.88
C SER A 124 -20.75 6.31 -44.11
N ASP A 125 -20.10 7.03 -45.03
CA ASP A 125 -19.49 6.51 -46.28
C ASP A 125 -18.04 5.96 -46.06
N ALA A 126 -17.52 6.02 -44.84
CA ALA A 126 -16.22 5.46 -44.54
C ALA A 126 -16.15 3.96 -44.88
N ASN A 127 -15.07 3.53 -45.53
CA ASN A 127 -14.87 2.12 -45.88
C ASN A 127 -14.66 1.26 -44.62
N ASN A 128 -14.84 -0.04 -44.74
CA ASN A 128 -14.73 -0.98 -43.64
C ASN A 128 -13.35 -1.01 -43.02
N THR A 129 -12.29 -0.77 -43.81
CA THR A 129 -10.92 -0.67 -43.33
C THR A 129 -10.74 0.50 -42.36
N THR A 130 -11.25 1.68 -42.72
CA THR A 130 -11.21 2.86 -41.86
C THR A 130 -11.97 2.63 -40.55
N LYS A 131 -13.18 2.06 -40.63
CA LYS A 131 -13.98 1.70 -39.45
C LYS A 131 -13.23 0.75 -38.53
N GLY A 132 -12.59 -0.28 -39.10
CA GLY A 132 -11.80 -1.26 -38.35
C GLY A 132 -10.56 -0.65 -37.68
N VAL A 133 -9.81 0.21 -38.40
CA VAL A 133 -8.60 0.86 -37.84
C VAL A 133 -8.96 1.77 -36.67
N VAL A 134 -9.96 2.63 -36.82
CA VAL A 134 -10.34 3.55 -35.73
C VAL A 134 -10.92 2.80 -34.53
N SER A 135 -11.74 1.79 -34.76
CA SER A 135 -12.24 0.91 -33.69
C SER A 135 -11.09 0.25 -32.93
N SER A 136 -10.08 -0.25 -33.65
CA SER A 136 -8.90 -0.88 -33.01
C SER A 136 -8.05 0.09 -32.21
N ILE A 137 -7.86 1.32 -32.70
CA ILE A 137 -7.14 2.37 -31.97
C ILE A 137 -7.93 2.73 -30.68
N ALA A 138 -9.23 2.96 -30.78
CA ALA A 138 -10.08 3.29 -29.63
C ALA A 138 -10.09 2.14 -28.59
N ALA A 139 -10.20 0.88 -29.04
CA ALA A 139 -10.10 -0.29 -28.17
C ALA A 139 -8.75 -0.36 -27.45
N SER A 140 -7.65 -0.12 -28.17
CA SER A 140 -6.30 -0.16 -27.61
C SER A 140 -6.07 0.90 -26.55
N LEU A 141 -6.54 2.13 -26.80
CA LEU A 141 -6.46 3.24 -25.85
C LEU A 141 -7.30 2.96 -24.59
N ALA A 142 -8.54 2.49 -24.77
CA ALA A 142 -9.41 2.13 -23.64
C ALA A 142 -8.85 0.95 -22.85
N GLY A 143 -8.30 -0.05 -23.49
CA GLY A 143 -7.62 -1.19 -22.87
C GLY A 143 -6.38 -0.77 -22.07
N PHE A 144 -5.57 0.14 -22.61
CA PHE A 144 -4.40 0.67 -21.92
C PHE A 144 -4.77 1.46 -20.66
N VAL A 145 -5.78 2.32 -20.76
CA VAL A 145 -6.31 3.08 -19.60
C VAL A 145 -6.87 2.10 -18.56
N GLY A 146 -7.69 1.14 -18.99
CA GLY A 146 -8.24 0.11 -18.13
C GLY A 146 -7.17 -0.72 -17.42
N TYR A 147 -6.12 -1.12 -18.14
CA TYR A 147 -4.98 -1.83 -17.55
C TYR A 147 -4.29 -1.01 -16.45
N LYS A 148 -3.97 0.25 -16.74
CA LYS A 148 -3.34 1.14 -15.75
C LYS A 148 -4.21 1.40 -14.53
N ALA A 149 -5.51 1.57 -14.73
CA ALA A 149 -6.45 1.90 -13.67
C ALA A 149 -6.81 0.69 -12.78
N PHE A 150 -6.97 -0.50 -13.36
CA PHE A 150 -7.55 -1.65 -12.66
C PHE A 150 -6.65 -2.85 -12.52
N TYR A 151 -5.68 -3.05 -13.43
CA TYR A 151 -4.91 -4.30 -13.47
C TYR A 151 -3.42 -4.13 -13.19
N LYS A 152 -2.93 -2.91 -13.06
CA LYS A 152 -1.53 -2.68 -12.68
C LYS A 152 -1.31 -3.05 -11.22
N PRO A 153 -0.29 -3.88 -10.89
CA PRO A 153 0.07 -4.17 -9.51
C PRO A 153 0.37 -2.89 -8.72
N ILE A 154 -0.16 -2.79 -7.51
CA ILE A 154 0.10 -1.66 -6.60
C ILE A 154 1.44 -1.91 -5.93
N LYS A 155 2.40 -1.00 -6.12
CA LYS A 155 3.69 -1.02 -5.42
C LYS A 155 3.58 -0.23 -4.13
N ILE A 156 3.85 -0.87 -3.00
CA ILE A 156 3.88 -0.26 -1.67
C ILE A 156 5.31 -0.27 -1.17
N ASP A 157 5.84 0.89 -0.85
CA ASP A 157 7.15 1.02 -0.23
C ASP A 157 7.02 0.94 1.29
N ILE A 158 7.66 -0.06 1.88
CA ILE A 158 7.70 -0.29 3.34
C ILE A 158 9.10 -0.06 3.92
N SER A 159 10.02 0.58 3.16
CA SER A 159 11.40 0.78 3.61
C SER A 159 11.57 1.79 4.75
N GLY A 160 10.53 2.56 5.08
CA GLY A 160 10.58 3.62 6.09
C GLY A 160 11.31 4.89 5.63
N LYS A 161 11.77 4.96 4.38
CA LYS A 161 12.34 6.19 3.82
C LYS A 161 11.24 7.20 3.52
N THR A 162 11.43 8.43 3.98
CA THR A 162 10.63 9.58 3.54
C THR A 162 11.22 10.03 2.18
N TYR A 163 10.38 10.22 1.19
CA TYR A 163 10.78 10.84 -0.07
C TYR A 163 10.45 12.33 0.06
N ASP A 164 11.47 13.15 0.04
CA ASP A 164 11.37 14.61 -0.07
C ASP A 164 11.01 14.98 -1.51
#